data_5d026da65627a7ca9ec2034372dbf76f
#
_entry.id   5d026da65627a7ca9ec2034372dbf76f
#
_cell.length_a   1.000
_cell.length_b   1.000
_cell.length_c   1.000
_cell.angle_alpha   90.00
_cell.angle_beta   90.00
_cell.angle_gamma   90.00
#
_symmetry.space_group_name_H-M   'P 1'
#
loop_
_entity.id
_entity.type
_entity.pdbx_description
1 polymer ?
#
loop_
_entity_poly.entity_id
_entity_poly.type
_entity_poly.pdbx_seq_one_letter_code
_entity_poly.pdbx_strand_id
1 'polypeptide(L)'
;MLGGYDEKCVAILENLHQKINYRLLGLTNWSSETFHTAKKMYPFLDLFKGIVVSGDEKIKKPDPRLYQILIDRYGIQPGKSIFIDDTKINVEIAEDLGFQTIHFLSANQLQEELQKLGLM
;
A
#
# COMPACT_ATOMS: atom_id res chain seq x y z
N MET A 1 -2.39 8.05 -5.86
CA MET A 1 -3.01 6.85 -6.43
C MET A 1 -4.49 6.73 -6.13
N LEU A 2 -4.93 7.07 -4.97
CA LEU A 2 -6.34 7.01 -4.62
C LEU A 2 -7.12 8.29 -4.92
N GLY A 3 -6.50 9.26 -5.60
CA GLY A 3 -7.22 10.42 -6.13
C GLY A 3 -8.14 10.07 -7.28
N GLY A 4 -8.02 8.88 -7.83
CA GLY A 4 -8.87 8.33 -8.84
C GLY A 4 -9.04 6.84 -8.64
N TYR A 5 -10.20 6.35 -9.01
CA TYR A 5 -10.51 4.94 -8.97
C TYR A 5 -10.06 4.30 -10.29
N ASP A 6 -9.04 3.45 -10.24
CA ASP A 6 -8.53 2.74 -11.41
C ASP A 6 -8.95 1.27 -11.32
N GLU A 7 -9.86 0.88 -12.20
CA GLU A 7 -10.40 -0.49 -12.22
C GLU A 7 -9.32 -1.55 -12.43
N LYS A 8 -8.29 -1.22 -13.19
CA LYS A 8 -7.20 -2.15 -13.44
C LYS A 8 -6.36 -2.38 -12.20
N CYS A 9 -6.11 -1.33 -11.42
CA CYS A 9 -5.44 -1.46 -10.12
C CYS A 9 -6.28 -2.29 -9.16
N VAL A 10 -7.58 -2.08 -9.14
CA VAL A 10 -8.48 -2.87 -8.29
C VAL A 10 -8.44 -4.35 -8.69
N ALA A 11 -8.42 -4.64 -9.99
CA ALA A 11 -8.31 -6.03 -10.46
C ALA A 11 -6.99 -6.68 -9.99
N ILE A 12 -5.89 -5.94 -9.98
CA ILE A 12 -4.61 -6.42 -9.46
C ILE A 12 -4.72 -6.72 -7.96
N LEU A 13 -5.34 -5.83 -7.19
CA LEU A 13 -5.54 -6.03 -5.75
C LEU A 13 -6.41 -7.25 -5.49
N GLU A 14 -7.47 -7.43 -6.26
CA GLU A 14 -8.35 -8.61 -6.12
C GLU A 14 -7.59 -9.90 -6.42
N ASN A 15 -6.75 -9.89 -7.46
CA ASN A 15 -5.91 -11.05 -7.79
C ASN A 15 -4.98 -11.41 -6.64
N LEU A 16 -4.29 -10.42 -6.08
CA LEU A 16 -3.37 -10.63 -4.96
C LEU A 16 -4.11 -11.07 -3.70
N HIS A 17 -5.30 -10.53 -3.47
CA HIS A 17 -6.12 -10.88 -2.31
C HIS A 17 -6.54 -12.35 -2.31
N GLN A 18 -6.74 -12.93 -3.48
CA GLN A 18 -7.11 -14.33 -3.61
C GLN A 18 -5.98 -15.30 -3.24
N LYS A 19 -4.75 -14.81 -3.16
CA LYS A 19 -3.60 -15.65 -2.83
C LYS A 19 -3.47 -15.79 -1.31
N ILE A 20 -3.43 -17.03 -0.85
CA ILE A 20 -3.46 -17.37 0.59
C ILE A 20 -2.30 -16.74 1.36
N ASN A 21 -1.13 -16.63 0.73
CA ASN A 21 0.09 -16.22 1.41
C ASN A 21 0.31 -14.71 1.45
N TYR A 22 -0.59 -13.93 0.87
CA TYR A 22 -0.43 -12.48 0.79
C TYR A 22 -1.41 -11.76 1.68
N ARG A 23 -0.91 -10.73 2.37
CA ARG A 23 -1.73 -9.77 3.09
C ARG A 23 -1.63 -8.44 2.39
N LEU A 24 -2.76 -7.80 2.15
CA LEU A 24 -2.79 -6.44 1.64
C LEU A 24 -2.93 -5.49 2.82
N LEU A 25 -1.99 -4.57 2.94
CA LEU A 25 -1.98 -3.55 3.97
C LEU A 25 -1.88 -2.18 3.33
N GLY A 26 -2.50 -1.19 3.91
CA GLY A 26 -2.49 0.17 3.39
C GLY A 26 -1.73 1.12 4.30
N LEU A 27 -1.08 2.11 3.69
CA LEU A 27 -0.43 3.21 4.38
C LEU A 27 -0.78 4.48 3.62
N THR A 28 -1.58 5.34 4.21
CA THR A 28 -2.11 6.51 3.49
C THR A 28 -1.90 7.80 4.26
N ASN A 29 -1.69 8.89 3.50
CA ASN A 29 -1.57 10.23 4.05
C ASN A 29 -2.93 10.95 4.21
N TRP A 30 -4.02 10.24 4.07
CA TRP A 30 -5.34 10.84 4.24
C TRP A 30 -5.59 11.29 5.68
N SER A 31 -6.44 12.29 5.83
CA SER A 31 -7.02 12.60 7.14
C SER A 31 -7.96 11.47 7.56
N SER A 32 -8.26 11.39 8.86
CA SER A 32 -9.21 10.41 9.37
C SER A 32 -10.58 10.57 8.71
N GLU A 33 -11.00 11.81 8.50
CA GLU A 33 -12.28 12.12 7.86
C GLU A 33 -12.31 11.67 6.40
N THR A 34 -11.24 11.97 5.64
CA THR A 34 -11.13 11.54 4.25
C THR A 34 -11.15 10.03 4.13
N PHE A 35 -10.44 9.33 5.01
CA PHE A 35 -10.44 7.88 5.00
C PHE A 35 -11.83 7.31 5.27
N HIS A 36 -12.53 7.86 6.26
CA HIS A 36 -13.87 7.41 6.60
C HIS A 36 -14.83 7.55 5.42
N THR A 37 -14.75 8.67 4.70
CA THR A 37 -15.54 8.90 3.50
C THR A 37 -15.16 7.93 2.38
N ALA A 38 -13.87 7.76 2.12
CA ALA A 38 -13.37 6.88 1.07
C ALA A 38 -13.79 5.42 1.32
N LYS A 39 -13.78 4.98 2.57
CA LYS A 39 -14.17 3.62 2.91
C LYS A 39 -15.61 3.31 2.52
N LYS A 40 -16.49 4.30 2.58
CA LYS A 40 -17.88 4.16 2.13
C LYS A 40 -18.00 4.17 0.61
N MET A 41 -17.13 4.91 -0.08
CA MET A 41 -17.19 5.10 -1.54
C MET A 41 -16.50 4.00 -2.31
N TYR A 42 -15.45 3.39 -1.75
CA TYR A 42 -14.57 2.46 -2.46
C TYR A 42 -14.58 1.09 -1.79
N PRO A 43 -15.44 0.17 -2.24
CA PRO A 43 -15.51 -1.18 -1.65
C PRO A 43 -14.20 -1.94 -1.68
N PHE A 44 -13.29 -1.65 -2.63
CA PHE A 44 -12.02 -2.34 -2.71
C PHE A 44 -11.13 -2.12 -1.49
N LEU A 45 -11.38 -1.09 -0.69
CA LEU A 45 -10.62 -0.87 0.55
C LEU A 45 -10.85 -2.00 1.55
N ASP A 46 -11.94 -2.74 1.44
CA ASP A 46 -12.20 -3.90 2.28
C ASP A 46 -11.28 -5.09 1.97
N LEU A 47 -10.57 -5.07 0.83
CA LEU A 47 -9.57 -6.09 0.51
C LEU A 47 -8.33 -5.98 1.41
N PHE A 48 -8.09 -4.82 2.01
CA PHE A 48 -6.96 -4.61 2.89
C PHE A 48 -7.25 -5.19 4.26
N LYS A 49 -6.28 -5.95 4.78
CA LYS A 49 -6.38 -6.51 6.13
C LYS A 49 -6.28 -5.43 7.20
N GLY A 50 -5.58 -4.35 6.90
CA GLY A 50 -5.49 -3.19 7.76
C GLY A 50 -4.95 -2.01 6.98
N ILE A 51 -5.29 -0.81 7.43
CA ILE A 51 -4.82 0.43 6.82
C ILE A 51 -4.38 1.37 7.93
N VAL A 52 -3.11 1.82 7.85
CA VAL A 52 -2.59 2.84 8.75
C VAL A 52 -2.87 4.20 8.11
N VAL A 53 -3.64 5.02 8.80
CA VAL A 53 -4.10 6.32 8.31
C VAL A 53 -3.32 7.42 9.01
N SER A 54 -2.63 8.26 8.23
CA SER A 54 -1.80 9.35 8.74
C SER A 54 -2.58 10.27 9.69
N GLY A 55 -3.83 10.58 9.37
CA GLY A 55 -4.66 11.44 10.22
C GLY A 55 -4.88 10.86 11.61
N ASP A 56 -4.99 9.55 11.73
CA ASP A 56 -5.17 8.87 13.02
C ASP A 56 -3.86 8.88 13.83
N GLU A 57 -2.74 8.73 13.16
CA GLU A 57 -1.42 8.63 13.81
C GLU A 57 -0.74 9.98 13.98
N LYS A 58 -1.24 11.02 13.31
CA LYS A 58 -0.68 12.38 13.30
C LYS A 58 0.76 12.43 12.80
N ILE A 59 1.10 11.52 11.92
CA ILE A 59 2.41 11.40 11.26
C ILE A 59 2.14 11.13 9.78
N LYS A 60 2.90 11.75 8.88
CA LYS A 60 2.72 11.58 7.42
C LYS A 60 3.92 10.90 6.79
N LYS A 61 3.67 10.14 5.71
CA LYS A 61 4.77 9.75 4.80
C LYS A 61 5.41 11.04 4.25
N PRO A 62 6.70 11.12 4.11
CA PRO A 62 7.71 10.06 4.19
C PRO A 62 8.36 9.87 5.57
N ASP A 63 7.73 10.31 6.64
CA ASP A 63 8.29 10.12 7.98
C ASP A 63 8.41 8.62 8.29
N PRO A 64 9.63 8.11 8.56
CA PRO A 64 9.82 6.68 8.80
C PRO A 64 9.02 6.14 9.98
N ARG A 65 8.63 6.99 10.92
CA ARG A 65 7.83 6.55 12.08
C ARG A 65 6.47 6.01 11.68
N LEU A 66 5.87 6.53 10.61
CA LEU A 66 4.60 6.01 10.13
C LEU A 66 4.75 4.60 9.56
N TYR A 67 5.84 4.35 8.82
CA TYR A 67 6.17 3.02 8.31
C TYR A 67 6.41 2.05 9.48
N GLN A 68 7.07 2.52 10.53
CA GLN A 68 7.37 1.69 11.70
C GLN A 68 6.09 1.27 12.42
N ILE A 69 5.10 2.14 12.49
CA ILE A 69 3.79 1.81 13.05
C ILE A 69 3.16 0.64 12.27
N LEU A 70 3.24 0.69 10.95
CA LEU A 70 2.73 -0.39 10.09
C LEU A 70 3.46 -1.70 10.38
N ILE A 71 4.79 -1.64 10.45
CA ILE A 71 5.62 -2.81 10.71
C ILE A 71 5.27 -3.44 12.06
N ASP A 72 5.20 -2.63 13.11
CA ASP A 72 4.97 -3.12 14.47
C ASP A 72 3.54 -3.60 14.67
N ARG A 73 2.57 -2.87 14.15
CA ARG A 73 1.15 -3.19 14.35
C ARG A 73 0.76 -4.50 13.70
N TYR A 74 1.29 -4.79 12.52
CA TYR A 74 0.93 -5.97 11.75
C TYR A 74 2.02 -7.05 11.74
N GLY A 75 3.12 -6.83 12.45
CA GLY A 75 4.19 -7.82 12.57
C GLY A 75 4.81 -8.20 11.25
N ILE A 76 4.92 -7.25 10.32
CA ILE A 76 5.48 -7.54 8.99
C ILE A 76 7.01 -7.52 9.02
N GLN A 77 7.60 -8.22 8.06
CA GLN A 77 9.03 -8.23 7.83
C GLN A 77 9.31 -7.45 6.55
N PRO A 78 9.98 -6.28 6.62
CA PRO A 78 10.23 -5.48 5.42
C PRO A 78 10.88 -6.25 4.29
N GLY A 79 11.86 -7.11 4.58
CA GLY A 79 12.54 -7.90 3.57
C GLY A 79 11.65 -8.92 2.84
N LYS A 80 10.49 -9.22 3.40
CA LYS A 80 9.49 -10.12 2.80
C LYS A 80 8.24 -9.38 2.35
N SER A 81 8.33 -8.06 2.27
CA SER A 81 7.20 -7.19 1.94
C SER A 81 7.55 -6.32 0.76
N ILE A 82 6.55 -5.93 -0.01
CA ILE A 82 6.72 -5.04 -1.14
C ILE A 82 5.93 -3.77 -0.87
N PHE A 83 6.61 -2.65 -0.89
CA PHE A 83 6.01 -1.33 -0.75
C PHE A 83 5.77 -0.73 -2.14
N ILE A 84 4.54 -0.34 -2.42
CA ILE A 84 4.12 0.20 -3.70
C ILE A 84 3.55 1.59 -3.48
N ASP A 85 4.13 2.59 -4.11
CA ASP A 85 3.68 3.98 -3.95
C ASP A 85 4.04 4.77 -5.21
N ASP A 86 3.28 5.79 -5.53
CA ASP A 86 3.52 6.64 -6.70
C ASP A 86 4.43 7.82 -6.40
N THR A 87 4.76 8.07 -5.15
CA THR A 87 5.61 9.16 -4.73
C THR A 87 7.02 8.66 -4.46
N LYS A 88 7.99 9.17 -5.23
CA LYS A 88 9.37 8.68 -5.20
C LYS A 88 9.99 8.71 -3.80
N ILE A 89 9.84 9.81 -3.06
CA ILE A 89 10.44 9.91 -1.73
C ILE A 89 9.85 8.87 -0.77
N ASN A 90 8.57 8.55 -0.89
CA ASN A 90 7.96 7.53 -0.06
C ASN A 90 8.56 6.15 -0.32
N VAL A 91 8.86 5.86 -1.60
CA VAL A 91 9.51 4.62 -2.01
C VAL A 91 10.94 4.55 -1.46
N GLU A 92 11.68 5.65 -1.56
CA GLU A 92 13.06 5.70 -1.08
C GLU A 92 13.16 5.43 0.42
N ILE A 93 12.25 5.99 1.22
CA ILE A 93 12.21 5.73 2.67
C ILE A 93 11.90 4.25 2.94
N ALA A 94 10.98 3.66 2.18
CA ALA A 94 10.68 2.24 2.33
C ALA A 94 11.92 1.38 2.03
N GLU A 95 12.68 1.72 1.00
CA GLU A 95 13.93 1.01 0.68
C GLU A 95 14.93 1.11 1.83
N ASP A 96 15.07 2.29 2.42
CA ASP A 96 15.96 2.50 3.56
C ASP A 96 15.57 1.64 4.75
N LEU A 97 14.28 1.34 4.90
CA LEU A 97 13.77 0.48 5.97
C LEU A 97 13.83 -1.02 5.64
N GLY A 98 14.32 -1.37 4.46
CA GLY A 98 14.52 -2.76 4.07
C GLY A 98 13.42 -3.37 3.22
N PHE A 99 12.40 -2.61 2.83
CA PHE A 99 11.35 -3.10 1.95
C PHE A 99 11.87 -3.36 0.54
N GLN A 100 11.33 -4.36 -0.13
CA GLN A 100 11.33 -4.39 -1.58
C GLN A 100 10.33 -3.36 -2.06
N THR A 101 10.60 -2.66 -3.15
CA THR A 101 9.75 -1.56 -3.57
C THR A 101 9.40 -1.63 -5.04
N ILE A 102 8.24 -1.06 -5.37
CA ILE A 102 7.84 -0.76 -6.73
C ILE A 102 7.37 0.69 -6.73
N HIS A 103 8.04 1.53 -7.54
CA HIS A 103 7.57 2.89 -7.78
C HIS A 103 6.43 2.81 -8.79
N PHE A 104 5.22 3.09 -8.34
CA PHE A 104 4.02 2.96 -9.17
C PHE A 104 3.99 4.05 -10.23
N LEU A 105 3.92 3.66 -11.50
CA LEU A 105 3.78 4.57 -12.64
C LEU A 105 2.45 4.37 -13.36
N SER A 106 2.02 3.13 -13.50
CA SER A 106 0.75 2.78 -14.12
C SER A 106 0.34 1.37 -13.69
N ALA A 107 -0.93 1.04 -13.90
CA ALA A 107 -1.42 -0.31 -13.61
C ALA A 107 -0.73 -1.36 -14.46
N ASN A 108 -0.45 -1.06 -15.73
CA ASN A 108 0.26 -1.99 -16.61
C ASN A 108 1.68 -2.26 -16.13
N GLN A 109 2.40 -1.21 -15.76
CA GLN A 109 3.75 -1.33 -15.23
C GLN A 109 3.74 -2.15 -13.94
N LEU A 110 2.80 -1.88 -13.04
CA LEU A 110 2.68 -2.62 -11.78
C LEU A 110 2.46 -4.10 -12.05
N GLN A 111 1.55 -4.45 -12.95
CA GLN A 111 1.28 -5.83 -13.30
C GLN A 111 2.53 -6.53 -13.84
N GLU A 112 3.27 -5.88 -14.75
CA GLU A 112 4.49 -6.44 -15.30
C GLU A 112 5.54 -6.69 -14.22
N GLU A 113 5.72 -5.73 -13.31
CA GLU A 113 6.68 -5.86 -12.22
C GLU A 113 6.31 -7.01 -11.27
N LEU A 114 5.04 -7.14 -10.92
CA LEU A 114 4.57 -8.23 -10.07
C LEU A 114 4.72 -9.58 -10.74
N GLN A 115 4.50 -9.65 -12.05
CA GLN A 115 4.70 -10.88 -12.83
C GLN A 115 6.19 -11.28 -12.86
N LYS A 116 7.09 -10.31 -13.03
CA LYS A 116 8.53 -10.57 -13.00
C LYS A 116 8.99 -11.10 -11.65
N LEU A 117 8.34 -10.67 -10.58
CA LEU A 117 8.65 -11.14 -9.23
C LEU A 117 7.98 -12.47 -8.89
N GLY A 118 7.19 -13.02 -9.80
CA GLY A 118 6.49 -14.27 -9.57
C GLY A 118 5.29 -14.17 -8.65
N LEU A 119 4.73 -12.95 -8.47
CA LEU A 119 3.63 -12.70 -7.56
C LEU A 119 2.26 -12.72 -8.24
N MET A 120 2.27 -12.74 -9.56
CA MET A 120 1.04 -12.84 -10.35
C MET A 120 1.20 -13.83 -11.48
#